data_d2d56ffda96e04adb688c8a0c0e26672
#
_entry.id   d2d56ffda96e04adb688c8a0c0e26672
#
_cell.length_a   1.000
_cell.length_b   1.000
_cell.length_c   1.000
_cell.angle_alpha   90.00
_cell.angle_beta   90.00
_cell.angle_gamma   90.00
#
_symmetry.space_group_name_H-M   'P 1'
#
loop_
_entity.id
_entity.type
_entity.pdbx_description
1 polymer ?
#
loop_
_entity_poly.entity_id
_entity_poly.type
_entity_poly.pdbx_seq_one_letter_code
_entity_poly.pdbx_strand_id
1 'polypeptide(L)'
;MDADGVELPIFELPLVLLPGELLPLHIFEERYKRMITRCVDDGEPFGIVFRDDEGGARRVGCEARVTEVTERFDDGRLNILVTGERPFRVLDRFDSPEYPAGEVAPVEPGGTEGESEVVDAASEAREAFAELVRRVGGEEPERAELEATDSYGIAARVELPSETKQQLLELRSEPRRMEVLAAALRALVRAVARSRDIAERAKMNGKVIIADVED
;
A
#
# COMPACT_ATOMS: atom_id res chain seq x y z
N MET A 1 24.79 -16.29 8.52
CA MET A 1 24.69 -16.57 7.08
C MET A 1 24.32 -15.25 6.47
N ASP A 2 25.29 -14.62 5.82
CA ASP A 2 25.03 -13.39 5.08
C ASP A 2 24.06 -13.78 3.95
N ALA A 3 22.89 -13.15 3.94
CA ALA A 3 21.99 -13.28 2.80
C ALA A 3 22.73 -12.67 1.62
N ASP A 4 23.03 -13.46 0.60
CA ASP A 4 23.60 -12.96 -0.64
C ASP A 4 22.68 -11.86 -1.17
N GLY A 5 23.16 -10.61 -1.15
CA GLY A 5 22.42 -9.46 -1.64
C GLY A 5 22.25 -9.57 -3.15
N VAL A 6 21.09 -9.18 -3.64
CA VAL A 6 20.79 -9.13 -5.08
C VAL A 6 20.74 -7.67 -5.51
N GLU A 7 21.35 -7.36 -6.66
CA GLU A 7 21.23 -6.03 -7.25
C GLU A 7 19.81 -5.82 -7.79
N LEU A 8 19.18 -4.71 -7.39
CA LEU A 8 17.83 -4.36 -7.80
C LEU A 8 17.78 -2.88 -8.23
N PRO A 9 17.20 -2.54 -9.40
CA PRO A 9 16.86 -1.16 -9.73
C PRO A 9 15.91 -0.59 -8.68
N ILE A 10 16.13 0.66 -8.24
CA ILE A 10 15.32 1.27 -7.17
C ILE A 10 14.59 2.50 -7.68
N PHE A 11 13.28 2.53 -7.47
CA PHE A 11 12.41 3.65 -7.72
C PHE A 11 11.95 4.26 -6.38
N GLU A 12 12.45 5.46 -6.08
CA GLU A 12 12.06 6.17 -4.86
C GLU A 12 10.83 7.03 -5.14
N LEU A 13 9.75 6.79 -4.41
CA LEU A 13 8.46 7.44 -4.61
C LEU A 13 7.89 7.96 -3.27
N PRO A 14 7.06 9.02 -3.28
CA PRO A 14 6.38 9.50 -2.08
C PRO A 14 5.15 8.65 -1.72
N LEU A 15 5.24 7.35 -1.93
CA LEU A 15 4.20 6.37 -1.62
C LEU A 15 4.81 5.03 -1.26
N VAL A 16 4.02 4.18 -0.63
CA VAL A 16 4.39 2.81 -0.28
C VAL A 16 3.54 1.83 -1.08
N LEU A 17 4.18 0.87 -1.73
CA LEU A 17 3.54 -0.26 -2.37
C LEU A 17 3.56 -1.47 -1.42
N LEU A 18 2.43 -2.16 -1.28
CA LEU A 18 2.33 -3.39 -0.51
C LEU A 18 2.32 -4.63 -1.42
N PRO A 19 2.74 -5.80 -0.93
CA PRO A 19 2.54 -7.07 -1.64
C PRO A 19 1.07 -7.27 -2.03
N GLY A 20 0.83 -7.67 -3.29
CA GLY A 20 -0.50 -7.85 -3.86
C GLY A 20 -1.23 -6.57 -4.26
N GLU A 21 -0.70 -5.40 -3.95
CA GLU A 21 -1.31 -4.12 -4.34
C GLU A 21 -1.00 -3.80 -5.80
N LEU A 22 -2.02 -3.30 -6.53
CA LEU A 22 -1.89 -2.79 -7.88
C LEU A 22 -1.68 -1.28 -7.85
N LEU A 23 -0.67 -0.79 -8.57
CA LEU A 23 -0.32 0.62 -8.62
C LEU A 23 -0.14 1.09 -10.06
N PRO A 24 -0.96 2.06 -10.54
CA PRO A 24 -0.71 2.73 -11.81
C PRO A 24 0.41 3.76 -11.65
N LEU A 25 1.37 3.77 -12.60
CA LEU A 25 2.48 4.70 -12.62
C LEU A 25 2.59 5.39 -13.98
N HIS A 26 2.88 6.69 -13.96
CA HIS A 26 3.25 7.47 -15.14
C HIS A 26 4.76 7.72 -15.14
N ILE A 27 5.46 7.13 -16.09
CA ILE A 27 6.93 7.18 -16.17
C ILE A 27 7.34 8.24 -17.20
N PHE A 28 7.96 9.32 -16.75
CA PHE A 28 8.32 10.47 -17.58
C PHE A 28 9.80 10.90 -17.47
N GLU A 29 10.49 10.61 -16.35
CA GLU A 29 11.91 10.92 -16.19
C GLU A 29 12.80 9.97 -16.99
N GLU A 30 13.82 10.49 -17.69
CA GLU A 30 14.69 9.71 -18.57
C GLU A 30 15.35 8.50 -17.91
N ARG A 31 15.80 8.65 -16.65
CA ARG A 31 16.43 7.55 -15.89
C ARG A 31 15.42 6.43 -15.61
N TYR A 32 14.17 6.77 -15.29
CA TYR A 32 13.14 5.79 -15.00
C TYR A 32 12.52 5.19 -16.26
N LYS A 33 12.47 5.94 -17.38
CA LYS A 33 12.10 5.38 -18.68
C LYS A 33 13.04 4.25 -19.09
N ARG A 34 14.36 4.48 -18.95
CA ARG A 34 15.38 3.44 -19.23
C ARG A 34 15.24 2.25 -18.29
N MET A 35 15.13 2.49 -16.99
CA MET A 35 14.96 1.46 -15.98
C MET A 35 13.74 0.57 -16.28
N ILE A 36 12.57 1.20 -16.43
CA ILE A 36 11.31 0.47 -16.63
C ILE A 36 11.29 -0.25 -17.98
N THR A 37 11.81 0.36 -19.06
CA THR A 37 11.90 -0.31 -20.35
C THR A 37 12.70 -1.60 -20.23
N ARG A 38 13.87 -1.57 -19.55
CA ARG A 38 14.67 -2.76 -19.31
C ARG A 38 13.92 -3.79 -18.48
N CYS A 39 13.30 -3.39 -17.37
CA CYS A 39 12.52 -4.30 -16.54
C CYS A 39 11.37 -4.98 -17.31
N VAL A 40 10.72 -4.26 -18.22
CA VAL A 40 9.69 -4.82 -19.09
C VAL A 40 10.25 -5.80 -20.11
N ASP A 41 11.36 -5.43 -20.77
CA ASP A 41 11.95 -6.24 -21.83
C ASP A 41 12.58 -7.55 -21.29
N ASP A 42 13.20 -7.48 -20.10
CA ASP A 42 13.85 -8.62 -19.44
C ASP A 42 12.88 -9.42 -18.54
N GLY A 43 11.69 -8.90 -18.26
CA GLY A 43 10.74 -9.50 -17.32
C GLY A 43 11.20 -9.44 -15.87
N GLU A 44 12.12 -8.53 -15.53
CA GLU A 44 12.75 -8.41 -14.22
C GLU A 44 11.98 -7.45 -13.29
N PRO A 45 11.98 -7.68 -11.96
CA PRO A 45 11.39 -6.76 -11.01
C PRO A 45 12.27 -5.53 -10.78
N PHE A 46 11.68 -4.53 -10.11
CA PHE A 46 12.39 -3.39 -9.54
C PHE A 46 11.86 -3.11 -8.14
N GLY A 47 12.60 -2.35 -7.34
CA GLY A 47 12.20 -2.00 -5.99
C GLY A 47 11.49 -0.65 -5.92
N ILE A 48 10.36 -0.56 -5.24
CA ILE A 48 9.76 0.71 -4.83
C ILE A 48 10.11 0.97 -3.38
N VAL A 49 10.71 2.13 -3.11
CA VAL A 49 11.11 2.58 -1.78
C VAL A 49 10.42 3.91 -1.47
N PHE A 50 9.80 3.99 -0.31
CA PHE A 50 9.18 5.21 0.17
C PHE A 50 10.23 6.28 0.50
N ARG A 51 10.05 7.46 -0.07
CA ARG A 51 10.79 8.67 0.26
C ARG A 51 9.83 9.66 0.90
N ASP A 52 10.11 10.08 2.12
CA ASP A 52 9.31 11.08 2.82
C ASP A 52 9.53 12.51 2.27
N ASP A 53 8.72 13.44 2.74
CA ASP A 53 8.78 14.86 2.33
C ASP A 53 10.08 15.55 2.76
N GLU A 54 10.77 15.03 3.77
CA GLU A 54 12.08 15.51 4.23
C GLU A 54 13.23 14.95 3.38
N GLY A 55 12.91 14.10 2.40
CA GLY A 55 13.86 13.49 1.48
C GLY A 55 14.54 12.25 2.02
N GLY A 56 14.11 11.74 3.18
CA GLY A 56 14.58 10.50 3.77
C GLY A 56 14.00 9.28 3.04
N ALA A 57 14.85 8.46 2.43
CA ALA A 57 14.40 7.21 1.83
C ALA A 57 14.48 6.06 2.83
N ARG A 58 13.38 5.33 2.98
CA ARG A 58 13.28 4.19 3.90
C ARG A 58 14.20 3.05 3.47
N ARG A 59 14.54 2.17 4.41
CA ARG A 59 15.39 1.00 4.14
C ARG A 59 14.61 -0.24 3.73
N VAL A 60 13.31 -0.27 3.96
CA VAL A 60 12.45 -1.37 3.55
C VAL A 60 11.53 -0.86 2.46
N GLY A 61 11.46 -1.60 1.37
CA GLY A 61 10.60 -1.34 0.22
C GLY A 61 9.87 -2.60 -0.22
N CYS A 62 9.19 -2.52 -1.35
CA CYS A 62 8.49 -3.64 -1.97
C CYS A 62 9.01 -3.87 -3.38
N GLU A 63 9.35 -5.11 -3.73
CA GLU A 63 9.59 -5.50 -5.13
C GLU A 63 8.30 -5.30 -5.91
N ALA A 64 8.45 -4.74 -7.11
CA ALA A 64 7.36 -4.45 -8.02
C ALA A 64 7.63 -5.07 -9.39
N ARG A 65 6.61 -5.64 -9.98
CA ARG A 65 6.65 -6.18 -11.34
C ARG A 65 5.67 -5.45 -12.23
N VAL A 66 6.10 -5.08 -13.42
CA VAL A 66 5.19 -4.54 -14.44
C VAL A 66 4.27 -5.64 -14.93
N THR A 67 2.98 -5.50 -14.69
CA THR A 67 1.96 -6.44 -15.16
C THR A 67 1.36 -6.03 -16.49
N GLU A 68 1.35 -4.72 -16.76
CA GLU A 68 0.80 -4.19 -18.00
C GLU A 68 1.47 -2.86 -18.38
N VAL A 69 1.75 -2.66 -19.66
CA VAL A 69 2.05 -1.34 -20.23
C VAL A 69 0.77 -0.83 -20.88
N THR A 70 0.06 0.04 -20.18
CA THR A 70 -1.26 0.51 -20.63
C THR A 70 -1.17 1.54 -21.75
N GLU A 71 -0.04 2.28 -21.82
CA GLU A 71 0.19 3.25 -22.89
C GLU A 71 1.68 3.51 -23.11
N ARG A 72 2.07 3.65 -24.38
CA ARG A 72 3.41 4.10 -24.79
C ARG A 72 3.28 5.38 -25.59
N PHE A 73 3.98 6.42 -25.19
CA PHE A 73 4.01 7.70 -25.88
C PHE A 73 5.21 7.82 -26.84
N ASP A 74 5.07 8.61 -27.91
CA ASP A 74 6.14 8.83 -28.91
C ASP A 74 7.43 9.42 -28.32
N ASP A 75 7.34 10.15 -27.22
CA ASP A 75 8.47 10.72 -26.48
C ASP A 75 9.09 9.75 -25.45
N GLY A 76 8.67 8.49 -25.46
CA GLY A 76 9.18 7.42 -24.60
C GLY A 76 8.57 7.38 -23.20
N ARG A 77 7.63 8.25 -22.86
CA ARG A 77 6.84 8.12 -21.61
C ARG A 77 6.00 6.84 -21.65
N LEU A 78 5.73 6.30 -20.47
CA LEU A 78 4.96 5.06 -20.30
C LEU A 78 3.91 5.26 -19.23
N ASN A 79 2.70 4.74 -19.45
CA ASN A 79 1.75 4.41 -18.40
C ASN A 79 1.83 2.91 -18.16
N ILE A 80 2.05 2.52 -16.93
CA ILE A 80 2.21 1.11 -16.55
C ILE A 80 1.33 0.78 -15.35
N LEU A 81 0.98 -0.49 -15.24
CA LEU A 81 0.40 -1.07 -14.03
C LEU A 81 1.44 -2.01 -13.43
N VAL A 82 1.70 -1.86 -12.14
CA VAL A 82 2.62 -2.72 -11.40
C VAL A 82 1.90 -3.43 -10.26
N THR A 83 2.42 -4.61 -9.90
CA THR A 83 1.98 -5.35 -8.71
C THR A 83 3.14 -5.45 -7.74
N GLY A 84 2.87 -5.22 -6.44
CA GLY A 84 3.82 -5.50 -5.38
C GLY A 84 3.98 -7.01 -5.18
N GLU A 85 5.22 -7.48 -5.06
CA GLU A 85 5.51 -8.91 -4.90
C GLU A 85 5.89 -9.26 -3.46
N ARG A 86 7.00 -8.75 -2.97
CA ARG A 86 7.50 -9.06 -1.63
C ARG A 86 8.31 -7.92 -1.01
N PRO A 87 8.36 -7.81 0.32
CA PRO A 87 9.18 -6.81 0.98
C PRO A 87 10.67 -7.15 0.85
N PHE A 88 11.50 -6.13 0.68
CA PHE A 88 12.95 -6.24 0.72
C PHE A 88 13.57 -5.17 1.62
N ARG A 89 14.81 -5.41 2.06
CA ARG A 89 15.64 -4.44 2.78
C ARG A 89 16.80 -4.01 1.91
N VAL A 90 17.00 -2.71 1.78
CA VAL A 90 18.18 -2.11 1.14
C VAL A 90 19.38 -2.29 2.07
N LEU A 91 20.40 -2.99 1.61
CA LEU A 91 21.68 -3.19 2.29
C LEU A 91 22.62 -2.03 1.96
N ASP A 92 22.77 -1.74 0.67
CA ASP A 92 23.57 -0.64 0.16
C ASP A 92 22.88 0.03 -1.04
N ARG A 93 23.23 1.29 -1.31
CA ARG A 93 22.70 2.07 -2.43
C ARG A 93 23.86 2.59 -3.25
N PHE A 94 23.71 2.52 -4.56
CA PHE A 94 24.67 3.07 -5.47
C PHE A 94 23.98 3.74 -6.66
N ASP A 95 24.56 4.87 -7.07
CA ASP A 95 24.14 5.55 -8.28
C ASP A 95 24.78 4.87 -9.48
N SER A 96 23.98 4.14 -10.23
CA SER A 96 24.37 3.68 -11.56
C SER A 96 24.26 4.85 -12.54
N PRO A 97 25.13 4.93 -13.57
CA PRO A 97 25.03 5.97 -14.59
C PRO A 97 23.70 6.01 -15.34
N GLU A 98 22.98 4.90 -15.34
CA GLU A 98 21.73 4.75 -16.07
C GLU A 98 20.50 5.05 -15.22
N TYR A 99 20.44 4.50 -13.98
CA TYR A 99 19.34 4.67 -13.02
C TYR A 99 19.77 4.27 -11.61
N PRO A 100 19.09 4.71 -10.55
CA PRO A 100 19.39 4.31 -9.18
C PRO A 100 19.23 2.80 -8.99
N ALA A 101 20.14 2.19 -8.24
CA ALA A 101 20.11 0.77 -7.91
C ALA A 101 20.61 0.54 -6.47
N GLY A 102 20.46 -0.66 -5.96
CA GLY A 102 20.97 -1.03 -4.65
C GLY A 102 21.12 -2.54 -4.51
N GLU A 103 21.95 -2.92 -3.56
CA GLU A 103 22.00 -4.28 -3.06
C GLU A 103 20.87 -4.47 -2.04
N VAL A 104 20.06 -5.49 -2.25
CA VAL A 104 18.88 -5.75 -1.41
C VAL A 104 18.86 -7.20 -0.93
N ALA A 105 18.22 -7.42 0.22
CA ALA A 105 17.91 -8.74 0.73
C ALA A 105 16.41 -8.86 1.03
N PRO A 106 15.79 -10.03 0.85
CA PRO A 106 14.40 -10.23 1.21
C PRO A 106 14.17 -9.99 2.71
N VAL A 107 13.00 -9.48 3.06
CA VAL A 107 12.56 -9.43 4.47
C VAL A 107 11.96 -10.79 4.81
N GLU A 108 12.78 -11.63 5.44
CA GLU A 108 12.33 -12.96 5.84
C GLU A 108 11.20 -12.88 6.88
N PRO A 109 10.15 -13.72 6.75
CA PRO A 109 9.13 -13.83 7.77
C PRO A 109 9.73 -14.11 9.15
N GLY A 110 9.26 -13.40 10.18
CA GLY A 110 9.62 -13.66 11.57
C GLY A 110 8.87 -14.87 12.11
N GLY A 111 9.42 -15.51 13.17
CA GLY A 111 8.75 -16.62 13.84
C GLY A 111 7.40 -16.22 14.45
N THR A 112 6.55 -17.21 14.64
CA THR A 112 5.26 -17.10 15.33
C THR A 112 5.49 -16.96 16.84
N GLU A 113 5.68 -15.75 17.34
CA GLU A 113 5.63 -15.50 18.78
C GLU A 113 4.16 -15.29 19.19
N GLY A 114 3.63 -16.19 20.02
CA GLY A 114 2.32 -16.06 20.68
C GLY A 114 1.12 -16.48 19.83
N GLU A 115 0.96 -17.78 19.53
CA GLU A 115 -0.17 -18.28 18.74
C GLU A 115 -1.56 -17.89 19.27
N SER A 116 -1.72 -17.63 20.57
CA SER A 116 -3.04 -17.27 21.16
C SER A 116 -3.42 -15.80 20.90
N GLU A 117 -2.45 -14.88 20.92
CA GLU A 117 -2.67 -13.46 20.57
C GLU A 117 -2.87 -13.27 19.07
N VAL A 118 -2.37 -14.21 18.25
CA VAL A 118 -2.46 -14.23 16.79
C VAL A 118 -3.90 -14.33 16.29
N VAL A 119 -4.70 -15.18 16.90
CA VAL A 119 -6.08 -15.45 16.46
C VAL A 119 -6.96 -14.21 16.68
N ASP A 120 -6.78 -13.52 17.81
CA ASP A 120 -7.57 -12.35 18.16
C ASP A 120 -7.28 -11.18 17.22
N ALA A 121 -6.01 -10.87 16.95
CA ALA A 121 -5.62 -9.77 16.08
C ALA A 121 -6.12 -9.95 14.63
N ALA A 122 -6.03 -11.17 14.10
CA ALA A 122 -6.53 -11.48 12.77
C ALA A 122 -8.06 -11.36 12.69
N SER A 123 -8.78 -11.84 13.70
CA SER A 123 -10.24 -11.70 13.78
C SER A 123 -10.63 -10.23 13.84
N GLU A 124 -9.98 -9.45 14.71
CA GLU A 124 -10.23 -8.02 14.87
C GLU A 124 -9.98 -7.21 13.58
N ALA A 125 -8.91 -7.52 12.84
CA ALA A 125 -8.62 -6.87 11.57
C ALA A 125 -9.70 -7.17 10.52
N ARG A 126 -10.10 -8.45 10.41
CA ARG A 126 -11.16 -8.88 9.48
C ARG A 126 -12.51 -8.29 9.80
N GLU A 127 -12.90 -8.27 11.08
CA GLU A 127 -14.14 -7.64 11.54
C GLU A 127 -14.16 -6.13 11.24
N ALA A 128 -13.05 -5.43 11.53
CA ALA A 128 -12.94 -4.01 11.24
C ALA A 128 -12.97 -3.71 9.74
N PHE A 129 -12.38 -4.58 8.91
CA PHE A 129 -12.46 -4.47 7.46
C PHE A 129 -13.89 -4.67 6.95
N ALA A 130 -14.57 -5.73 7.37
CA ALA A 130 -15.96 -5.99 7.01
C ALA A 130 -16.89 -4.83 7.46
N GLU A 131 -16.68 -4.28 8.66
CA GLU A 131 -17.41 -3.10 9.11
C GLU A 131 -17.14 -1.87 8.23
N LEU A 132 -15.87 -1.63 7.85
CA LEU A 132 -15.51 -0.53 6.96
C LEU A 132 -16.23 -0.66 5.61
N VAL A 133 -16.19 -1.84 4.99
CA VAL A 133 -16.86 -2.12 3.71
C VAL A 133 -18.36 -1.85 3.79
N ARG A 134 -19.04 -2.34 4.84
CA ARG A 134 -20.48 -2.04 5.06
C ARG A 134 -20.74 -0.55 5.18
N ARG A 135 -19.88 0.17 5.91
CA ARG A 135 -20.04 1.61 6.10
C ARG A 135 -19.85 2.42 4.84
N VAL A 136 -18.97 2.01 3.94
CA VAL A 136 -18.79 2.72 2.66
C VAL A 136 -19.79 2.28 1.58
N GLY A 137 -20.62 1.27 1.87
CA GLY A 137 -21.63 0.75 0.94
C GLY A 137 -21.06 -0.18 -0.11
N GLY A 138 -19.90 -0.79 0.17
CA GLY A 138 -19.30 -1.83 -0.66
C GLY A 138 -19.95 -3.20 -0.45
N GLU A 139 -19.65 -4.13 -1.34
CA GLU A 139 -20.03 -5.53 -1.22
C GLU A 139 -19.16 -6.22 -0.17
N GLU A 140 -19.80 -6.81 0.82
CA GLU A 140 -19.09 -7.48 1.91
C GLU A 140 -18.43 -8.75 1.39
N PRO A 141 -17.11 -8.95 1.60
CA PRO A 141 -16.43 -10.15 1.13
C PRO A 141 -16.97 -11.39 1.84
N GLU A 142 -16.94 -12.52 1.15
CA GLU A 142 -17.31 -13.79 1.76
C GLU A 142 -16.38 -14.10 2.94
N ARG A 143 -16.96 -14.65 4.02
CA ARG A 143 -16.21 -14.96 5.23
C ARG A 143 -15.01 -15.87 4.96
N ALA A 144 -15.21 -16.90 4.14
CA ALA A 144 -14.15 -17.84 3.79
C ALA A 144 -12.99 -17.17 3.02
N GLU A 145 -13.30 -16.24 2.11
CA GLU A 145 -12.30 -15.43 1.41
C GLU A 145 -11.51 -14.58 2.40
N LEU A 146 -12.21 -13.90 3.29
CA LEU A 146 -11.59 -13.03 4.27
C LEU A 146 -10.72 -13.78 5.29
N GLU A 147 -11.14 -15.00 5.68
CA GLU A 147 -10.35 -15.88 6.55
C GLU A 147 -9.04 -16.36 5.88
N ALA A 148 -9.05 -16.52 4.56
CA ALA A 148 -7.88 -16.91 3.77
C ALA A 148 -6.94 -15.74 3.42
N THR A 149 -7.38 -14.49 3.63
CA THR A 149 -6.63 -13.29 3.26
C THR A 149 -5.70 -12.86 4.39
N ASP A 150 -4.43 -12.61 4.06
CA ASP A 150 -3.42 -12.10 4.99
C ASP A 150 -3.51 -10.58 5.18
N SER A 151 -2.63 -10.02 6.02
CA SER A 151 -2.60 -8.59 6.33
C SER A 151 -2.35 -7.72 5.09
N TYR A 152 -1.49 -8.16 4.18
CA TYR A 152 -1.23 -7.42 2.94
C TYR A 152 -2.43 -7.44 1.99
N GLY A 153 -3.07 -8.61 1.85
CA GLY A 153 -4.26 -8.73 1.01
C GLY A 153 -5.45 -7.89 1.50
N ILE A 154 -5.61 -7.73 2.82
CA ILE A 154 -6.60 -6.79 3.37
C ILE A 154 -6.16 -5.34 3.15
N ALA A 155 -4.89 -5.02 3.46
CA ALA A 155 -4.36 -3.66 3.37
C ALA A 155 -4.36 -3.12 1.93
N ALA A 156 -4.12 -3.97 0.92
CA ALA A 156 -4.16 -3.62 -0.49
C ALA A 156 -5.55 -3.19 -1.01
N ARG A 157 -6.61 -3.52 -0.26
CA ARG A 157 -8.00 -3.15 -0.59
C ARG A 157 -8.47 -1.85 0.08
N VAL A 158 -7.58 -1.18 0.85
CA VAL A 158 -7.93 -0.01 1.65
C VAL A 158 -6.88 1.07 1.45
N GLU A 159 -7.33 2.30 1.30
CA GLU A 159 -6.41 3.44 1.26
C GLU A 159 -5.92 3.74 2.69
N LEU A 160 -4.66 3.35 2.95
CA LEU A 160 -3.98 3.55 4.22
C LEU A 160 -2.93 4.66 4.08
N PRO A 161 -2.65 5.42 5.15
CA PRO A 161 -1.53 6.37 5.18
C PRO A 161 -0.20 5.67 4.88
N SER A 162 0.71 6.35 4.15
CA SER A 162 2.01 5.81 3.77
C SER A 162 2.83 5.30 4.96
N GLU A 163 2.78 6.00 6.10
CA GLU A 163 3.47 5.56 7.33
C GLU A 163 2.90 4.24 7.88
N THR A 164 1.59 4.03 7.78
CA THR A 164 0.96 2.76 8.18
C THR A 164 1.38 1.63 7.23
N LYS A 165 1.35 1.86 5.92
CA LYS A 165 1.82 0.89 4.92
C LYS A 165 3.30 0.58 5.14
N GLN A 166 4.14 1.59 5.42
CA GLN A 166 5.55 1.41 5.69
C GLN A 166 5.78 0.55 6.94
N GLN A 167 5.02 0.79 8.00
CA GLN A 167 5.08 -0.03 9.21
C GLN A 167 4.72 -1.50 8.92
N LEU A 168 3.71 -1.74 8.09
CA LEU A 168 3.34 -3.11 7.68
C LEU A 168 4.49 -3.81 6.93
N LEU A 169 5.19 -3.12 6.02
CA LEU A 169 6.35 -3.67 5.30
C LEU A 169 7.51 -4.02 6.22
N GLU A 170 7.76 -3.21 7.25
CA GLU A 170 8.88 -3.38 8.19
C GLU A 170 8.65 -4.51 9.19
N LEU A 171 7.40 -4.86 9.46
CA LEU A 171 7.02 -5.93 10.38
C LEU A 171 7.19 -7.31 9.73
N ARG A 172 7.99 -8.18 10.38
CA ARG A 172 8.27 -9.54 9.93
C ARG A 172 7.20 -10.55 10.37
N SER A 173 6.45 -10.23 11.42
CA SER A 173 5.45 -11.10 12.03
C SER A 173 4.06 -10.78 11.50
N GLU A 174 3.37 -11.76 10.92
CA GLU A 174 1.99 -11.61 10.44
C GLU A 174 1.03 -11.19 11.55
N PRO A 175 1.07 -11.77 12.76
CA PRO A 175 0.24 -11.29 13.86
C PRO A 175 0.42 -9.81 14.19
N ARG A 176 1.66 -9.34 14.21
CA ARG A 176 1.94 -7.93 14.48
C ARG A 176 1.44 -7.04 13.35
N ARG A 177 1.50 -7.49 12.11
CA ARG A 177 0.88 -6.76 10.98
C ARG A 177 -0.63 -6.68 11.15
N MET A 178 -1.28 -7.77 11.55
CA MET A 178 -2.73 -7.79 11.81
C MET A 178 -3.13 -6.86 12.95
N GLU A 179 -2.36 -6.74 14.04
CA GLU A 179 -2.59 -5.78 15.12
C GLU A 179 -2.57 -4.33 14.61
N VAL A 180 -1.52 -3.98 13.87
CA VAL A 180 -1.36 -2.64 13.28
C VAL A 180 -2.52 -2.34 12.31
N LEU A 181 -2.85 -3.30 11.48
CA LEU A 181 -3.93 -3.20 10.50
C LEU A 181 -5.30 -3.04 11.18
N ALA A 182 -5.59 -3.83 12.22
CA ALA A 182 -6.83 -3.72 13.00
C ALA A 182 -6.99 -2.32 13.61
N ALA A 183 -5.91 -1.77 14.18
CA ALA A 183 -5.93 -0.43 14.75
C ALA A 183 -6.20 0.64 13.67
N ALA A 184 -5.56 0.53 12.49
CA ALA A 184 -5.74 1.44 11.38
C ALA A 184 -7.18 1.37 10.82
N LEU A 185 -7.71 0.16 10.59
CA LEU A 185 -9.06 -0.05 10.09
C LEU A 185 -10.11 0.50 11.06
N ARG A 186 -9.97 0.27 12.37
CA ARG A 186 -10.86 0.86 13.37
C ARG A 186 -10.80 2.40 13.37
N ALA A 187 -9.63 3.00 13.11
CA ALA A 187 -9.51 4.45 12.96
C ALA A 187 -10.28 4.96 11.73
N LEU A 188 -10.21 4.24 10.60
CA LEU A 188 -10.96 4.55 9.39
C LEU A 188 -12.48 4.41 9.61
N VAL A 189 -12.92 3.33 10.27
CA VAL A 189 -14.34 3.12 10.62
C VAL A 189 -14.88 4.31 11.44
N ARG A 190 -14.11 4.76 12.44
CA ARG A 190 -14.48 5.95 13.24
C ARG A 190 -14.48 7.24 12.40
N ALA A 191 -13.55 7.39 11.47
CA ALA A 191 -13.50 8.57 10.60
C ALA A 191 -14.71 8.63 9.66
N VAL A 192 -15.07 7.51 9.03
CA VAL A 192 -16.26 7.40 8.16
C VAL A 192 -17.53 7.70 8.94
N ALA A 193 -17.66 7.17 10.16
CA ALA A 193 -18.82 7.45 11.04
C ALA A 193 -18.95 8.95 11.33
N ARG A 194 -17.87 9.60 11.76
CA ARG A 194 -17.86 11.06 12.01
C ARG A 194 -18.22 11.89 10.80
N SER A 195 -17.68 11.52 9.61
CA SER A 195 -17.97 12.25 8.37
C SER A 195 -19.46 12.17 8.00
N ARG A 196 -20.10 11.02 8.20
CA ARG A 196 -21.55 10.87 7.97
C ARG A 196 -22.38 11.69 8.95
N ASP A 197 -22.06 11.65 10.24
CA ASP A 197 -22.75 12.45 11.27
C ASP A 197 -22.67 13.96 10.95
N ILE A 198 -21.51 14.44 10.51
CA ILE A 198 -21.32 15.83 10.10
C ILE A 198 -22.18 16.14 8.87
N ALA A 199 -22.18 15.27 7.86
CA ALA A 199 -22.95 15.45 6.63
C ALA A 199 -24.48 15.46 6.92
N GLU A 200 -24.96 14.61 7.82
CA GLU A 200 -26.36 14.58 8.24
C GLU A 200 -26.74 15.87 8.97
N ARG A 201 -25.92 16.31 9.93
CA ARG A 201 -26.15 17.57 10.65
C ARG A 201 -26.14 18.78 9.71
N ALA A 202 -25.23 18.81 8.72
CA ALA A 202 -25.20 19.88 7.72
C ALA A 202 -26.47 19.92 6.87
N LYS A 203 -27.02 18.75 6.49
CA LYS A 203 -28.30 18.65 5.77
C LYS A 203 -29.49 19.16 6.62
N MET A 204 -29.49 18.90 7.93
CA MET A 204 -30.55 19.36 8.83
C MET A 204 -30.47 20.87 9.09
N ASN A 205 -29.27 21.44 9.19
CA ASN A 205 -29.06 22.87 9.40
C ASN A 205 -29.26 23.72 8.11
N GLY A 206 -29.25 23.10 6.94
CA GLY A 206 -29.49 23.77 5.65
C GLY A 206 -30.95 23.93 5.24
N LYS A 207 -31.93 23.48 6.02
CA LYS A 207 -33.34 23.81 5.82
C LYS A 207 -33.63 25.22 6.35
N VAL A 208 -33.48 26.21 5.49
CA VAL A 208 -34.11 27.53 5.67
C VAL A 208 -35.62 27.31 5.54
N ILE A 209 -36.32 27.34 6.66
CA ILE A 209 -37.78 27.48 6.65
C ILE A 209 -38.04 28.90 6.20
N ILE A 210 -38.41 29.10 4.93
CA ILE A 210 -39.01 30.35 4.48
C ILE A 210 -40.39 30.31 5.13
N ALA A 211 -40.56 31.07 6.22
CA ALA A 211 -41.89 31.36 6.75
C ALA A 211 -42.60 32.17 5.69
N ASP A 212 -43.75 31.67 5.25
CA ASP A 212 -44.65 32.44 4.37
C ASP A 212 -44.97 33.75 5.07
N VAL A 213 -44.56 34.86 4.45
CA VAL A 213 -45.05 36.20 4.82
C VAL A 213 -46.40 36.30 4.11
N GLU A 214 -47.48 36.01 4.83
CA GLU A 214 -48.82 36.37 4.41
C GLU A 214 -48.99 37.90 4.64
N ASP A 215 -49.39 38.60 3.58
CA ASP A 215 -49.89 39.96 3.58
C ASP A 215 -51.28 40.11 4.23
#